data_150ad9aff71d2e3c2d5253938c50cfe1
#
_entry.id   150ad9aff71d2e3c2d5253938c50cfe1
#
_cell.length_a   1.000
_cell.length_b   1.000
_cell.length_c   1.000
_cell.angle_alpha   90.00
_cell.angle_beta   90.00
_cell.angle_gamma   90.00
#
_symmetry.space_group_name_H-M   'P 1'
#
loop_
_entity.id
_entity.type
_entity.pdbx_description
1 polymer ?
#
loop_
_entity_poly.entity_id
_entity_poly.type
_entity_poly.pdbx_seq_one_letter_code
_entity_poly.pdbx_strand_id
1 'polypeptide(L)'
;CSSDLGILIAYFNEWVYLVALTGFIISTLSAISLPNIGSGSGEIKRINIKVLLSGFVYVWKSKIVLGTMTIDIVAMLFSSVMGMLPIFAIDILDIGPEGLGILRATPSIGALFAAMILSQLPSLRYPGRTLIYSIIIFGCATITFALSTVLWISLVALFIYGASDMISMNIRQIIVQLVTPDNMRGRVMSVHSVITTGSNELGDFRAGLSATIIGIAPAIMAGGALTVSFSIIWWFLFPGLKEVKDMKDLNN
;
A
#
# COMPACT_ATOMS: atom_id res chain seq x y z
N CYS A 1 8.92 0.21 -10.11
CA CYS A 1 9.76 -0.30 -9.03
C CYS A 1 10.17 -1.77 -9.22
N SER A 2 9.90 -2.68 -8.30
CA SER A 2 10.40 -4.08 -8.40
C SER A 2 9.74 -4.92 -9.51
N SER A 3 8.55 -4.55 -9.98
CA SER A 3 7.81 -5.21 -11.05
C SER A 3 8.44 -4.99 -12.43
N ASP A 4 8.97 -3.80 -12.68
CA ASP A 4 9.56 -3.44 -13.97
C ASP A 4 10.92 -4.13 -14.17
N LEU A 5 11.64 -4.33 -13.07
CA LEU A 5 12.90 -5.07 -13.05
C LEU A 5 12.70 -6.53 -13.48
N GLY A 6 11.60 -7.18 -13.12
CA GLY A 6 11.35 -8.58 -13.47
C GLY A 6 11.24 -8.81 -14.98
N ILE A 7 10.50 -7.94 -15.68
CA ILE A 7 10.35 -8.01 -17.14
C ILE A 7 11.67 -7.62 -17.83
N LEU A 8 12.32 -6.57 -17.33
CA LEU A 8 13.60 -6.11 -17.88
C LEU A 8 14.71 -7.14 -17.70
N ILE A 9 14.75 -7.85 -16.58
CA ILE A 9 15.74 -8.93 -16.34
C ILE A 9 15.53 -10.07 -17.33
N ALA A 10 14.28 -10.44 -17.64
CA ALA A 10 13.99 -11.51 -18.59
C ALA A 10 14.51 -11.21 -20.01
N TYR A 11 14.49 -9.92 -20.43
CA TYR A 11 14.90 -9.51 -21.79
C TYR A 11 16.33 -8.96 -21.88
N PHE A 12 16.81 -8.29 -20.82
CA PHE A 12 18.07 -7.55 -20.86
C PHE A 12 19.16 -8.09 -19.92
N ASN A 13 18.86 -9.14 -19.16
CA ASN A 13 19.80 -9.79 -18.24
C ASN A 13 20.61 -8.76 -17.42
N GLU A 14 21.94 -8.74 -17.51
CA GLU A 14 22.82 -7.85 -16.72
C GLU A 14 22.69 -6.36 -17.06
N TRP A 15 22.20 -5.99 -18.25
CA TRP A 15 22.05 -4.60 -18.70
C TRP A 15 21.00 -3.82 -17.90
N VAL A 16 20.11 -4.50 -17.21
CA VAL A 16 19.10 -3.87 -16.35
C VAL A 16 19.73 -3.01 -15.25
N TYR A 17 20.85 -3.48 -14.72
CA TYR A 17 21.57 -2.72 -13.68
C TYR A 17 22.15 -1.42 -14.24
N LEU A 18 22.58 -1.39 -15.51
CA LEU A 18 23.05 -0.17 -16.17
C LEU A 18 21.89 0.82 -16.40
N VAL A 19 20.71 0.36 -16.78
CA VAL A 19 19.52 1.21 -16.93
C VAL A 19 19.13 1.82 -15.57
N ALA A 20 19.13 1.01 -14.52
CA ALA A 20 18.87 1.50 -13.16
C ALA A 20 19.91 2.53 -12.72
N LEU A 21 21.20 2.24 -12.93
CA LEU A 21 22.30 3.15 -12.60
C LEU A 21 22.18 4.49 -13.33
N THR A 22 21.90 4.48 -14.63
CA THR A 22 21.69 5.71 -15.41
C THR A 22 20.51 6.52 -14.89
N GLY A 23 19.40 5.86 -14.52
CA GLY A 23 18.25 6.50 -13.89
C GLY A 23 18.61 7.18 -12.57
N PHE A 24 19.39 6.51 -11.71
CA PHE A 24 19.87 7.09 -10.45
C PHE A 24 20.81 8.27 -10.67
N ILE A 25 21.72 8.19 -11.65
CA ILE A 25 22.63 9.30 -11.98
C ILE A 25 21.82 10.51 -12.47
N ILE A 26 20.87 10.32 -13.38
CA ILE A 26 20.01 11.41 -13.90
C ILE A 26 19.22 12.03 -12.75
N SER A 27 18.63 11.24 -11.88
CA SER A 27 17.88 11.71 -10.71
C SER A 27 18.77 12.54 -9.76
N THR A 28 19.99 12.06 -9.49
CA THR A 28 20.94 12.75 -8.63
C THR A 28 21.40 14.07 -9.24
N LEU A 29 21.73 14.08 -10.54
CA LEU A 29 22.11 15.31 -11.24
C LEU A 29 20.97 16.32 -11.29
N SER A 30 19.73 15.85 -11.51
CA SER A 30 18.54 16.69 -11.46
C SER A 30 18.31 17.29 -10.07
N ALA A 31 18.53 16.51 -9.01
CA ALA A 31 18.40 16.99 -7.64
C ALA A 31 19.46 18.05 -7.29
N ILE A 32 20.70 17.90 -7.78
CA ILE A 32 21.78 18.89 -7.59
C ILE A 32 21.49 20.17 -8.37
N SER A 33 20.83 20.06 -9.53
CA SER A 33 20.47 21.21 -10.39
C SER A 33 19.28 22.02 -9.87
N LEU A 34 18.56 21.53 -8.84
CA LEU A 34 17.48 22.29 -8.22
C LEU A 34 18.05 23.54 -7.54
N PRO A 35 17.49 24.73 -7.85
CA PRO A 35 17.90 25.95 -7.17
C PRO A 35 17.68 25.76 -5.66
N ASN A 36 18.68 26.16 -4.89
CA ASN A 36 18.62 26.15 -3.43
C ASN A 36 17.55 27.17 -3.00
N ILE A 37 16.27 26.76 -3.04
CA ILE A 37 15.17 27.56 -2.50
C ILE A 37 15.44 27.58 -1.01
N GLY A 38 16.11 28.65 -0.58
CA GLY A 38 16.60 28.81 0.77
C GLY A 38 15.55 28.35 1.75
N SER A 39 15.93 27.48 2.61
CA SER A 39 15.13 27.08 3.76
C SER A 39 14.63 28.40 4.35
N GLY A 40 13.33 28.69 4.19
CA GLY A 40 12.74 29.84 4.83
C GLY A 40 13.27 29.85 6.25
N SER A 41 13.65 31.00 6.77
CA SER A 41 14.35 31.29 8.01
C SER A 41 13.70 30.72 9.29
N GLY A 42 13.19 29.51 9.22
CA GLY A 42 12.86 28.69 10.36
C GLY A 42 14.17 28.10 10.89
N GLU A 43 14.59 28.56 12.07
CA GLU A 43 15.63 27.90 12.87
C GLU A 43 15.55 26.39 12.63
N ILE A 44 16.66 25.78 12.21
CA ILE A 44 16.83 24.33 12.23
C ILE A 44 16.72 23.94 13.71
N LYS A 45 15.49 23.84 14.21
CA LYS A 45 15.23 23.29 15.54
C LYS A 45 15.82 21.89 15.51
N ARG A 46 16.90 21.71 16.27
CA ARG A 46 17.54 20.39 16.47
C ARG A 46 16.44 19.37 16.56
N ILE A 47 16.49 18.35 15.70
CA ILE A 47 15.50 17.25 15.67
C ILE A 47 15.51 16.64 17.05
N ASN A 48 14.59 17.06 17.90
CA ASN A 48 14.44 16.54 19.24
C ASN A 48 13.52 15.32 19.13
N ILE A 49 13.92 14.21 19.71
CA ILE A 49 13.11 12.97 19.75
C ILE A 49 11.68 13.28 20.23
N LYS A 50 11.50 14.24 21.14
CA LYS A 50 10.19 14.74 21.58
C LYS A 50 9.35 15.32 20.42
N VAL A 51 9.98 15.91 19.42
CA VAL A 51 9.30 16.47 18.24
C VAL A 51 8.83 15.34 17.30
N LEU A 52 9.63 14.30 17.13
CA LEU A 52 9.24 13.11 16.37
C LEU A 52 8.13 12.35 17.08
N LEU A 53 8.25 12.14 18.38
CA LEU A 53 7.22 11.49 19.19
C LEU A 53 5.89 12.26 19.21
N SER A 54 5.91 13.57 18.98
CA SER A 54 4.66 14.36 18.90
C SER A 54 3.72 13.89 17.78
N GLY A 55 4.27 13.38 16.66
CA GLY A 55 3.48 12.77 15.59
C GLY A 55 2.76 11.50 16.05
N PHE A 56 3.44 10.61 16.77
CA PHE A 56 2.82 9.41 17.36
C PHE A 56 1.72 9.76 18.37
N VAL A 57 2.00 10.73 19.25
CA VAL A 57 1.01 11.17 20.25
C VAL A 57 -0.24 11.75 19.56
N TYR A 58 -0.06 12.50 18.48
CA TYR A 58 -1.19 13.03 17.72
C TYR A 58 -2.01 11.90 17.06
N VAL A 59 -1.34 10.95 16.40
CA VAL A 59 -1.99 9.78 15.79
C VAL A 59 -2.84 9.03 16.83
N TRP A 60 -2.27 8.80 18.02
CA TRP A 60 -2.97 8.09 19.10
C TRP A 60 -4.20 8.83 19.65
N LYS A 61 -4.15 10.17 19.69
CA LYS A 61 -5.26 11.01 20.15
C LYS A 61 -6.35 11.20 19.10
N SER A 62 -6.02 11.19 17.82
CA SER A 62 -6.98 11.38 16.74
C SER A 62 -7.62 10.06 16.34
N LYS A 63 -8.88 9.82 16.77
CA LYS A 63 -9.60 8.57 16.48
C LYS A 63 -9.73 8.29 14.97
N ILE A 64 -9.87 9.32 14.14
CA ILE A 64 -9.99 9.17 12.68
C ILE A 64 -8.64 8.74 12.10
N VAL A 65 -7.56 9.41 12.45
CA VAL A 65 -6.21 9.08 11.98
C VAL A 65 -5.79 7.69 12.46
N LEU A 66 -6.05 7.39 13.74
CA LEU A 66 -5.78 6.06 14.29
C LEU A 66 -6.58 4.98 13.56
N GLY A 67 -7.87 5.21 13.32
CA GLY A 67 -8.73 4.26 12.61
C GLY A 67 -8.26 3.99 11.18
N THR A 68 -7.85 5.03 10.45
CA THR A 68 -7.32 4.86 9.09
C THR A 68 -5.97 4.16 9.06
N MET A 69 -5.08 4.42 10.00
CA MET A 69 -3.77 3.76 10.07
C MET A 69 -3.87 2.30 10.54
N THR A 70 -4.72 2.02 11.52
CA THR A 70 -4.85 0.65 12.04
C THR A 70 -5.51 -0.30 11.05
N ILE A 71 -6.48 0.14 10.26
CA ILE A 71 -7.05 -0.70 9.20
C ILE A 71 -6.02 -1.00 8.10
N ASP A 72 -5.10 -0.06 7.83
CA ASP A 72 -3.98 -0.25 6.92
C ASP A 72 -3.00 -1.31 7.44
N ILE A 73 -2.58 -1.18 8.69
CA ILE A 73 -1.70 -2.16 9.34
C ILE A 73 -2.29 -3.57 9.20
N VAL A 74 -3.58 -3.73 9.49
CA VAL A 74 -4.27 -5.02 9.39
C VAL A 74 -4.30 -5.52 7.95
N ALA A 75 -4.66 -4.67 6.99
CA ALA A 75 -4.71 -5.06 5.59
C ALA A 75 -3.33 -5.52 5.08
N MET A 76 -2.27 -4.74 5.32
CA MET A 76 -0.92 -5.06 4.87
C MET A 76 -0.33 -6.25 5.61
N LEU A 77 -0.54 -6.33 6.93
CA LEU A 77 -0.02 -7.43 7.74
C LEU A 77 -0.62 -8.78 7.34
N PHE A 78 -1.91 -8.83 7.02
CA PHE A 78 -2.59 -10.09 6.76
C PHE A 78 -2.70 -10.46 5.28
N SER A 79 -2.90 -9.51 4.36
CA SER A 79 -3.10 -9.78 2.93
C SER A 79 -1.84 -9.60 2.07
N SER A 80 -0.64 -9.54 2.65
CA SER A 80 0.58 -9.49 1.85
C SER A 80 0.76 -10.76 1.03
N VAL A 81 0.89 -10.59 -0.29
CA VAL A 81 1.04 -11.68 -1.28
C VAL A 81 2.37 -11.58 -2.02
N MET A 82 2.97 -10.37 -2.06
CA MET A 82 4.13 -10.09 -2.91
C MET A 82 5.33 -10.96 -2.62
N GLY A 83 5.61 -11.22 -1.33
CA GLY A 83 6.69 -12.11 -0.90
C GLY A 83 6.48 -13.58 -1.29
N MET A 84 5.21 -14.00 -1.50
CA MET A 84 4.85 -15.37 -1.85
C MET A 84 4.76 -15.63 -3.35
N LEU A 85 4.72 -14.57 -4.18
CA LEU A 85 4.56 -14.72 -5.65
C LEU A 85 5.59 -15.63 -6.30
N PRO A 86 6.91 -15.59 -5.96
CA PRO A 86 7.89 -16.48 -6.59
C PRO A 86 7.59 -17.96 -6.36
N ILE A 87 7.23 -18.31 -5.12
CA ILE A 87 6.96 -19.70 -4.73
C ILE A 87 5.61 -20.14 -5.34
N PHE A 88 4.60 -19.26 -5.30
CA PHE A 88 3.29 -19.53 -5.91
C PHE A 88 3.39 -19.75 -7.43
N ALA A 89 4.24 -18.99 -8.12
CA ALA A 89 4.47 -19.12 -9.56
C ALA A 89 5.10 -20.47 -9.92
N ILE A 90 6.05 -20.96 -9.11
CA ILE A 90 6.78 -22.20 -9.37
C ILE A 90 5.95 -23.41 -8.92
N ASP A 91 5.45 -23.40 -7.69
CA ASP A 91 4.87 -24.59 -7.06
C ASP A 91 3.39 -24.82 -7.39
N ILE A 92 2.65 -23.76 -7.73
CA ILE A 92 1.19 -23.85 -7.94
C ILE A 92 0.80 -23.61 -9.39
N LEU A 93 1.38 -22.59 -10.03
CA LEU A 93 1.06 -22.24 -11.41
C LEU A 93 1.95 -22.92 -12.45
N ASP A 94 3.09 -23.50 -12.02
CA ASP A 94 4.11 -24.13 -12.88
C ASP A 94 4.52 -23.23 -14.07
N ILE A 95 4.76 -21.95 -13.75
CA ILE A 95 5.16 -20.93 -14.74
C ILE A 95 6.60 -20.49 -14.49
N GLY A 96 7.33 -20.29 -15.57
CA GLY A 96 8.71 -19.87 -15.53
C GLY A 96 8.90 -18.40 -15.09
N PRO A 97 10.16 -17.90 -15.16
CA PRO A 97 10.51 -16.53 -14.76
C PRO A 97 9.70 -15.45 -15.47
N GLU A 98 9.33 -15.67 -16.74
CA GLU A 98 8.50 -14.74 -17.52
C GLU A 98 7.08 -14.60 -16.91
N GLY A 99 6.48 -15.72 -16.54
CA GLY A 99 5.19 -15.73 -15.87
C GLY A 99 5.22 -15.05 -14.51
N LEU A 100 6.30 -15.22 -13.75
CA LEU A 100 6.51 -14.48 -12.49
C LEU A 100 6.61 -12.97 -12.74
N GLY A 101 7.30 -12.55 -13.80
CA GLY A 101 7.37 -11.13 -14.18
C GLY A 101 5.99 -10.54 -14.44
N ILE A 102 5.13 -11.26 -15.18
CA ILE A 102 3.75 -10.84 -15.46
C ILE A 102 2.93 -10.78 -14.17
N LEU A 103 3.02 -11.79 -13.31
CA LEU A 103 2.33 -11.79 -12.02
C LEU A 103 2.71 -10.59 -11.15
N ARG A 104 4.00 -10.24 -11.09
CA ARG A 104 4.49 -9.07 -10.34
C ARG A 104 4.07 -7.73 -10.94
N ALA A 105 3.96 -7.63 -12.26
CA ALA A 105 3.55 -6.41 -12.95
C ALA A 105 2.04 -6.15 -12.82
N THR A 106 1.23 -7.20 -12.73
CA THR A 106 -0.23 -7.10 -12.77
C THR A 106 -0.84 -6.21 -11.69
N PRO A 107 -0.44 -6.27 -10.39
CA PRO A 107 -0.95 -5.35 -9.38
C PRO A 107 -0.64 -3.88 -9.69
N SER A 108 0.55 -3.60 -10.23
CA SER A 108 0.94 -2.24 -10.62
C SER A 108 0.08 -1.71 -11.78
N ILE A 109 -0.29 -2.57 -12.73
CA ILE A 109 -1.22 -2.22 -13.81
C ILE A 109 -2.60 -1.91 -13.24
N GLY A 110 -3.09 -2.74 -12.31
CA GLY A 110 -4.35 -2.49 -11.60
C GLY A 110 -4.34 -1.17 -10.83
N ALA A 111 -3.25 -0.89 -10.12
CA ALA A 111 -3.06 0.35 -9.37
C ALA A 111 -3.05 1.58 -10.31
N LEU A 112 -2.35 1.50 -11.45
CA LEU A 112 -2.33 2.57 -12.45
C LEU A 112 -3.73 2.83 -13.01
N PHE A 113 -4.47 1.79 -13.35
CA PHE A 113 -5.84 1.91 -13.86
C PHE A 113 -6.77 2.56 -12.82
N ALA A 114 -6.68 2.14 -11.56
CA ALA A 114 -7.43 2.74 -10.47
C ALA A 114 -7.06 4.21 -10.25
N ALA A 115 -5.77 4.57 -10.31
CA ALA A 115 -5.30 5.94 -10.20
C ALA A 115 -5.83 6.82 -11.33
N MET A 116 -5.86 6.32 -12.57
CA MET A 116 -6.42 7.03 -13.72
C MET A 116 -7.92 7.30 -13.54
N ILE A 117 -8.69 6.34 -13.05
CA ILE A 117 -10.11 6.54 -12.74
C ILE A 117 -10.28 7.57 -11.62
N LEU A 118 -9.52 7.42 -10.54
CA LEU A 118 -9.60 8.31 -9.38
C LEU A 118 -9.28 9.77 -9.74
N SER A 119 -8.32 9.99 -10.65
CA SER A 119 -7.93 11.32 -11.11
C SER A 119 -9.04 12.07 -11.88
N GLN A 120 -10.00 11.35 -12.45
CA GLN A 120 -11.12 11.91 -13.18
C GLN A 120 -12.36 12.17 -12.30
N LEU A 121 -12.36 11.64 -11.07
CA LEU A 121 -13.48 11.84 -10.15
C LEU A 121 -13.34 13.18 -9.41
N PRO A 122 -14.34 14.06 -9.48
CA PRO A 122 -14.23 15.41 -8.92
C PRO A 122 -14.15 15.45 -7.39
N SER A 123 -14.75 14.51 -6.70
CA SER A 123 -14.71 14.35 -5.24
C SER A 123 -15.29 12.98 -4.87
N LEU A 124 -14.67 12.30 -3.93
CA LEU A 124 -15.21 11.05 -3.40
C LEU A 124 -16.31 11.35 -2.38
N ARG A 125 -17.52 10.96 -2.73
CA ARG A 125 -18.63 10.94 -1.79
C ARG A 125 -18.47 9.75 -0.86
N TYR A 126 -18.50 9.95 0.45
CA TYR A 126 -18.33 8.91 1.48
C TYR A 126 -16.96 8.20 1.47
N PRO A 127 -15.85 8.95 1.62
CA PRO A 127 -14.50 8.39 1.53
C PRO A 127 -14.26 7.24 2.51
N GLY A 128 -14.79 7.32 3.73
CA GLY A 128 -14.65 6.25 4.71
C GLY A 128 -15.32 4.93 4.32
N ARG A 129 -16.49 4.99 3.67
CA ARG A 129 -17.16 3.78 3.14
C ARG A 129 -16.37 3.19 1.98
N THR A 130 -15.90 4.04 1.07
CA THR A 130 -15.09 3.60 -0.08
C THR A 130 -13.80 2.94 0.39
N LEU A 131 -13.15 3.47 1.44
CA LEU A 131 -11.98 2.87 2.06
C LEU A 131 -12.26 1.43 2.53
N ILE A 132 -13.33 1.24 3.31
CA ILE A 132 -13.65 -0.09 3.84
C ILE A 132 -14.01 -1.07 2.73
N TYR A 133 -14.81 -0.66 1.75
CA TYR A 133 -15.12 -1.50 0.58
C TYR A 133 -13.88 -1.88 -0.21
N SER A 134 -12.94 -0.95 -0.42
CA SER A 134 -11.69 -1.23 -1.11
C SER A 134 -10.88 -2.31 -0.39
N ILE A 135 -10.80 -2.26 0.95
CA ILE A 135 -10.05 -3.25 1.73
C ILE A 135 -10.77 -4.61 1.74
N ILE A 136 -12.11 -4.64 1.75
CA ILE A 136 -12.86 -5.89 1.61
C ILE A 136 -12.59 -6.52 0.24
N ILE A 137 -12.64 -5.73 -0.85
CA ILE A 137 -12.35 -6.20 -2.20
C ILE A 137 -10.90 -6.69 -2.30
N PHE A 138 -9.95 -5.98 -1.69
CA PHE A 138 -8.56 -6.37 -1.58
C PHE A 138 -8.38 -7.74 -0.91
N GLY A 139 -9.04 -7.98 0.23
CA GLY A 139 -9.03 -9.27 0.91
C GLY A 139 -9.72 -10.39 0.11
N CYS A 140 -10.84 -10.10 -0.56
CA CYS A 140 -11.51 -11.06 -1.45
C CYS A 140 -10.63 -11.42 -2.66
N ALA A 141 -9.94 -10.44 -3.25
CA ALA A 141 -8.99 -10.67 -4.34
C ALA A 141 -7.82 -11.55 -3.88
N THR A 142 -7.31 -11.33 -2.66
CA THR A 142 -6.28 -12.19 -2.04
C THR A 142 -6.77 -13.64 -1.89
N ILE A 143 -8.00 -13.85 -1.43
CA ILE A 143 -8.59 -15.21 -1.31
C ILE A 143 -8.75 -15.85 -2.69
N THR A 144 -9.24 -15.09 -3.68
CA THR A 144 -9.41 -15.57 -5.05
C THR A 144 -8.08 -15.98 -5.65
N PHE A 145 -7.03 -15.18 -5.44
CA PHE A 145 -5.68 -15.51 -5.86
C PHE A 145 -5.18 -16.81 -5.21
N ALA A 146 -5.36 -16.97 -3.91
CA ALA A 146 -4.93 -18.15 -3.16
C ALA A 146 -5.58 -19.45 -3.65
N LEU A 147 -6.84 -19.38 -4.09
CA LEU A 147 -7.60 -20.52 -4.60
C LEU A 147 -7.35 -20.79 -6.08
N SER A 148 -6.67 -19.88 -6.78
CA SER A 148 -6.47 -20.00 -8.22
C SER A 148 -5.33 -20.95 -8.55
N THR A 149 -5.60 -21.89 -9.45
CA THR A 149 -4.59 -22.75 -10.09
C THR A 149 -4.42 -22.40 -11.58
N VAL A 150 -5.10 -21.35 -12.05
CA VAL A 150 -5.12 -20.93 -13.45
C VAL A 150 -4.54 -19.51 -13.55
N LEU A 151 -3.55 -19.33 -14.43
CA LEU A 151 -2.85 -18.05 -14.61
C LEU A 151 -3.81 -16.87 -14.81
N TRP A 152 -4.82 -17.01 -15.68
CA TRP A 152 -5.74 -15.92 -15.98
C TRP A 152 -6.56 -15.45 -14.77
N ILE A 153 -7.01 -16.40 -13.94
CA ILE A 153 -7.74 -16.07 -12.70
C ILE A 153 -6.81 -15.38 -11.72
N SER A 154 -5.57 -15.85 -11.60
CA SER A 154 -4.54 -15.23 -10.77
C SER A 154 -4.24 -13.80 -11.22
N LEU A 155 -4.14 -13.55 -12.53
CA LEU A 155 -3.90 -12.21 -13.08
C LEU A 155 -5.08 -11.27 -12.78
N VAL A 156 -6.32 -11.70 -13.00
CA VAL A 156 -7.50 -10.89 -12.69
C VAL A 156 -7.57 -10.59 -11.19
N ALA A 157 -7.32 -11.58 -10.34
CA ALA A 157 -7.30 -11.39 -8.90
C ALA A 157 -6.22 -10.38 -8.47
N LEU A 158 -5.00 -10.49 -9.00
CA LEU A 158 -3.90 -9.56 -8.71
C LEU A 158 -4.15 -8.15 -9.28
N PHE A 159 -4.82 -8.04 -10.42
CA PHE A 159 -5.24 -6.73 -10.95
C PHE A 159 -6.23 -6.04 -9.99
N ILE A 160 -7.25 -6.76 -9.53
CA ILE A 160 -8.24 -6.25 -8.56
C ILE A 160 -7.55 -5.93 -7.23
N TYR A 161 -6.62 -6.76 -6.78
CA TYR A 161 -5.80 -6.55 -5.59
C TYR A 161 -5.07 -5.20 -5.67
N GLY A 162 -4.31 -4.95 -6.74
CA GLY A 162 -3.56 -3.71 -6.91
C GLY A 162 -4.45 -2.48 -7.08
N ALA A 163 -5.57 -2.61 -7.82
CA ALA A 163 -6.54 -1.53 -7.98
C ALA A 163 -7.18 -1.14 -6.64
N SER A 164 -7.59 -2.12 -5.84
CA SER A 164 -8.21 -1.90 -4.53
C SER A 164 -7.24 -1.30 -3.52
N ASP A 165 -5.99 -1.74 -3.53
CA ASP A 165 -4.93 -1.17 -2.69
C ASP A 165 -4.68 0.30 -3.02
N MET A 166 -4.56 0.65 -4.29
CA MET A 166 -4.36 2.02 -4.74
C MET A 166 -5.50 2.95 -4.31
N ILE A 167 -6.75 2.52 -4.44
CA ILE A 167 -7.92 3.28 -3.98
C ILE A 167 -7.85 3.51 -2.47
N SER A 168 -7.61 2.44 -1.71
CA SER A 168 -7.49 2.46 -0.26
C SER A 168 -6.36 3.39 0.20
N MET A 169 -5.17 3.28 -0.40
CA MET A 169 -4.00 4.10 -0.09
C MET A 169 -4.26 5.59 -0.33
N ASN A 170 -4.84 5.95 -1.48
CA ASN A 170 -5.17 7.34 -1.81
C ASN A 170 -6.14 7.95 -0.80
N ILE A 171 -7.23 7.24 -0.50
CA ILE A 171 -8.25 7.73 0.44
C ILE A 171 -7.63 7.93 1.83
N ARG A 172 -6.82 6.99 2.32
CA ARG A 172 -6.12 7.11 3.61
C ARG A 172 -5.22 8.32 3.66
N GLN A 173 -4.37 8.51 2.63
CA GLN A 173 -3.46 9.64 2.57
C GLN A 173 -4.22 10.96 2.61
N ILE A 174 -5.31 11.08 1.86
CA ILE A 174 -6.14 12.30 1.83
C ILE A 174 -6.79 12.53 3.20
N ILE A 175 -7.40 11.52 3.81
CA ILE A 175 -8.03 11.66 5.14
C ILE A 175 -6.99 12.10 6.18
N VAL A 176 -5.83 11.47 6.23
CA VAL A 176 -4.76 11.81 7.18
C VAL A 176 -4.27 13.23 6.96
N GLN A 177 -4.11 13.67 5.69
CA GLN A 177 -3.66 15.03 5.38
C GLN A 177 -4.70 16.09 5.75
N LEU A 178 -6.00 15.84 5.49
CA LEU A 178 -7.08 16.80 5.78
C LEU A 178 -7.35 16.95 7.28
N VAL A 179 -7.31 15.86 8.03
CA VAL A 179 -7.55 15.87 9.48
C VAL A 179 -6.36 16.41 10.26
N THR A 180 -5.16 16.41 9.67
CA THR A 180 -3.94 16.80 10.38
C THR A 180 -3.66 18.28 10.19
N PRO A 181 -3.51 19.08 11.28
CA PRO A 181 -3.11 20.49 11.20
C PRO A 181 -1.78 20.67 10.46
N ASP A 182 -1.62 21.78 9.73
CA ASP A 182 -0.47 22.04 8.87
C ASP A 182 0.88 21.95 9.61
N ASN A 183 0.92 22.42 10.84
CA ASN A 183 2.13 22.38 11.68
C ASN A 183 2.55 20.96 12.13
N MET A 184 1.66 19.98 12.01
CA MET A 184 1.90 18.57 12.39
C MET A 184 1.94 17.63 11.18
N ARG A 185 1.48 18.08 9.99
CA ARG A 185 1.29 17.24 8.79
C ARG A 185 2.55 16.44 8.42
N GLY A 186 3.70 17.07 8.33
CA GLY A 186 4.96 16.39 8.00
C GLY A 186 5.33 15.29 9.00
N ARG A 187 5.10 15.51 10.30
CA ARG A 187 5.41 14.54 11.37
C ARG A 187 4.45 13.34 11.32
N VAL A 188 3.16 13.60 11.14
CA VAL A 188 2.14 12.55 11.04
C VAL A 188 2.34 11.73 9.78
N MET A 189 2.66 12.36 8.65
CA MET A 189 2.97 11.66 7.39
C MET A 189 4.23 10.80 7.49
N SER A 190 5.27 11.25 8.22
CA SER A 190 6.45 10.43 8.48
C SER A 190 6.10 9.19 9.33
N VAL A 191 5.27 9.35 10.36
CA VAL A 191 4.76 8.22 11.16
C VAL A 191 3.96 7.26 10.28
N HIS A 192 3.07 7.79 9.45
CA HIS A 192 2.29 6.98 8.50
C HIS A 192 3.19 6.17 7.57
N SER A 193 4.21 6.81 6.97
CA SER A 193 5.15 6.12 6.07
C SER A 193 5.91 4.98 6.77
N VAL A 194 6.40 5.21 8.00
CA VAL A 194 7.10 4.18 8.78
C VAL A 194 6.15 3.01 9.12
N ILE A 195 4.93 3.31 9.51
CA ILE A 195 3.92 2.28 9.82
C ILE A 195 3.58 1.46 8.59
N THR A 196 3.29 2.10 7.46
CA THR A 196 2.90 1.41 6.21
C THR A 196 4.04 0.53 5.71
N THR A 197 5.27 1.08 5.61
CA THR A 197 6.44 0.30 5.17
C THR A 197 6.71 -0.88 6.12
N GLY A 198 6.73 -0.61 7.43
CA GLY A 198 6.95 -1.66 8.43
C GLY A 198 5.88 -2.75 8.40
N SER A 199 4.63 -2.39 8.18
CA SER A 199 3.52 -3.36 8.08
C SER A 199 3.63 -4.23 6.83
N ASN A 200 4.10 -3.70 5.71
CA ASN A 200 4.35 -4.48 4.49
C ASN A 200 5.43 -5.55 4.73
N GLU A 201 6.60 -5.14 5.26
CA GLU A 201 7.70 -6.06 5.53
C GLU A 201 7.33 -7.14 6.56
N LEU A 202 6.61 -6.74 7.63
CA LEU A 202 6.10 -7.68 8.62
C LEU A 202 5.03 -8.60 8.04
N GLY A 203 4.22 -8.12 7.10
CA GLY A 203 3.22 -8.89 6.38
C GLY A 203 3.87 -9.98 5.53
N ASP A 204 4.90 -9.64 4.76
CA ASP A 204 5.65 -10.60 3.94
C ASP A 204 6.36 -11.64 4.82
N PHE A 205 6.99 -11.20 5.91
CA PHE A 205 7.61 -12.12 6.88
C PHE A 205 6.59 -13.09 7.49
N ARG A 206 5.43 -12.57 7.96
CA ARG A 206 4.35 -13.39 8.51
C ARG A 206 3.81 -14.36 7.46
N ALA A 207 3.60 -13.91 6.22
CA ALA A 207 3.12 -14.75 5.14
C ALA A 207 4.09 -15.91 4.88
N GLY A 208 5.40 -15.62 4.81
CA GLY A 208 6.45 -16.64 4.69
C GLY A 208 6.42 -17.65 5.82
N LEU A 209 6.40 -17.18 7.07
CA LEU A 209 6.35 -18.05 8.24
C LEU A 209 5.08 -18.91 8.27
N SER A 210 3.93 -18.33 7.94
CA SER A 210 2.67 -19.09 7.87
C SER A 210 2.70 -20.15 6.77
N ALA A 211 3.29 -19.84 5.62
CA ALA A 211 3.40 -20.75 4.49
C ALA A 211 4.24 -22.00 4.82
N THR A 212 5.26 -21.88 5.69
CA THR A 212 6.05 -23.03 6.12
C THR A 212 5.26 -23.99 7.04
N ILE A 213 4.23 -23.49 7.72
CA ILE A 213 3.46 -24.28 8.70
C ILE A 213 2.22 -24.91 8.06
N ILE A 214 1.46 -24.14 7.30
CA ILE A 214 0.15 -24.56 6.78
C ILE A 214 0.11 -24.66 5.24
N GLY A 215 1.22 -24.35 4.57
CA GLY A 215 1.30 -24.29 3.11
C GLY A 215 0.96 -22.91 2.55
N ILE A 216 1.35 -22.68 1.28
CA ILE A 216 1.30 -21.35 0.64
C ILE A 216 -0.15 -20.87 0.44
N ALA A 217 -0.96 -21.67 -0.26
CA ALA A 217 -2.34 -21.28 -0.60
C ALA A 217 -3.21 -21.10 0.67
N PRO A 218 -3.19 -22.00 1.68
CA PRO A 218 -3.90 -21.78 2.93
C PRO A 218 -3.43 -20.55 3.71
N ALA A 219 -2.12 -20.25 3.69
CA ALA A 219 -1.58 -19.07 4.38
C ALA A 219 -2.07 -17.76 3.78
N ILE A 220 -2.08 -17.66 2.44
CA ILE A 220 -2.61 -16.50 1.71
C ILE A 220 -4.13 -16.39 1.92
N MET A 221 -4.86 -17.50 1.82
CA MET A 221 -6.31 -17.55 2.02
C MET A 221 -6.70 -17.10 3.44
N ALA A 222 -6.01 -17.61 4.46
CA ALA A 222 -6.24 -17.19 5.85
C ALA A 222 -5.96 -15.70 6.05
N GLY A 223 -4.91 -15.18 5.43
CA GLY A 223 -4.59 -13.75 5.46
C GLY A 223 -5.69 -12.90 4.85
N GLY A 224 -6.19 -13.25 3.67
CA GLY A 224 -7.31 -12.57 3.02
C GLY A 224 -8.60 -12.64 3.85
N ALA A 225 -8.92 -13.81 4.42
CA ALA A 225 -10.09 -13.99 5.27
C ALA A 225 -10.02 -13.15 6.55
N LEU A 226 -8.86 -13.05 7.19
CA LEU A 226 -8.64 -12.17 8.33
C LEU A 226 -8.83 -10.70 7.93
N THR A 227 -8.28 -10.27 6.81
CA THR A 227 -8.44 -8.89 6.33
C THR A 227 -9.91 -8.53 6.10
N VAL A 228 -10.68 -9.40 5.46
CA VAL A 228 -12.13 -9.21 5.27
C VAL A 228 -12.85 -9.14 6.61
N SER A 229 -12.57 -10.08 7.51
CA SER A 229 -13.19 -10.15 8.84
C SER A 229 -12.91 -8.89 9.66
N PHE A 230 -11.65 -8.46 9.71
CA PHE A 230 -11.28 -7.22 10.40
C PHE A 230 -11.91 -5.99 9.75
N SER A 231 -12.02 -5.91 8.43
CA SER A 231 -12.66 -4.79 7.74
C SER A 231 -14.15 -4.68 8.10
N ILE A 232 -14.83 -5.82 8.26
CA ILE A 232 -16.22 -5.87 8.71
C ILE A 232 -16.32 -5.41 10.17
N ILE A 233 -15.42 -5.86 11.04
CA ILE A 233 -15.36 -5.42 12.44
C ILE A 233 -15.10 -3.91 12.51
N TRP A 234 -14.20 -3.38 11.68
CA TRP A 234 -13.87 -1.95 11.60
C TRP A 234 -15.07 -1.09 11.19
N TRP A 235 -15.93 -1.63 10.34
CA TRP A 235 -17.18 -0.97 9.97
C TRP A 235 -18.06 -0.63 11.18
N PHE A 236 -18.02 -1.43 12.22
CA PHE A 236 -18.79 -1.22 13.45
C PHE A 236 -18.01 -0.43 14.51
N LEU A 237 -16.69 -0.59 14.58
CA LEU A 237 -15.84 0.06 15.59
C LEU A 237 -15.62 1.55 15.35
N PHE A 238 -15.61 1.99 14.08
CA PHE A 238 -15.32 3.38 13.70
C PHE A 238 -16.49 4.02 12.93
N PRO A 239 -17.66 4.25 13.57
CA PRO A 239 -18.80 4.86 12.90
C PRO A 239 -18.50 6.27 12.39
N GLY A 240 -17.66 7.05 13.08
CA GLY A 240 -17.25 8.38 12.65
C GLY A 240 -16.54 8.42 11.29
N LEU A 241 -15.86 7.34 10.91
CA LEU A 241 -15.20 7.26 9.61
C LEU A 241 -16.21 7.11 8.45
N LYS A 242 -17.31 6.37 8.67
CA LYS A 242 -18.34 6.14 7.65
C LYS A 242 -19.34 7.29 7.52
N GLU A 243 -19.44 8.16 8.54
CA GLU A 243 -20.34 9.32 8.56
C GLU A 243 -19.78 10.52 7.81
N VAL A 244 -18.49 10.54 7.49
CA VAL A 244 -17.87 11.57 6.66
C VAL A 244 -18.52 11.53 5.27
N LYS A 245 -19.37 12.54 4.99
CA LYS A 245 -20.13 12.62 3.75
C LYS A 245 -19.32 13.23 2.62
N ASP A 246 -18.43 14.17 2.89
CA ASP A 246 -17.55 14.80 1.91
C ASP A 246 -16.16 14.99 2.52
N MET A 247 -15.12 14.97 1.70
CA MET A 247 -13.76 15.31 2.14
C MET A 247 -13.67 16.75 2.68
N LYS A 248 -14.59 17.63 2.28
CA LYS A 248 -14.69 19.00 2.77
C LYS A 248 -15.16 19.09 4.23
N ASP A 249 -15.92 18.10 4.70
CA ASP A 249 -16.45 18.07 6.07
C ASP A 249 -15.34 17.75 7.11
N LEU A 250 -14.19 17.27 6.66
CA LEU A 250 -13.04 16.99 7.52
C LEU A 250 -12.20 18.24 7.84
N ASN A 251 -12.44 19.35 7.18
CA ASN A 251 -11.67 20.58 7.29
C ASN A 251 -12.33 21.63 8.23
N ASN A 252 -13.51 21.33 8.76
CA ASN A 252 -14.25 22.11 9.75
C ASN A 252 -14.21 21.41 11.12
#